data_eb39ec10fecb35fd298e0a50b9be70ce
#
_entry.id   eb39ec10fecb35fd298e0a50b9be70ce
#
_cell.length_a   1.000
_cell.length_b   1.000
_cell.length_c   1.000
_cell.angle_alpha   90.00
_cell.angle_beta   90.00
_cell.angle_gamma   90.00
#
_symmetry.space_group_name_H-M   'P 1'
#
loop_
_entity.id
_entity.type
_entity.pdbx_description
1 polymer ?
#
loop_
_entity_poly.entity_id
_entity_poly.type
_entity_poly.pdbx_seq_one_letter_code
_entity_poly.pdbx_strand_id
1 'polypeptide(L)'
;MPLKASSRAIASRSEQPSNIINLDEPRPAPELFSGLESNREWTPYDGNTAFLLYIREVGQTKLLTPEEEAKLAARVRKGDKKAREQMIKANLRLVVKIARSYEDYGMPLLDLINEGNIGLIKAVERFNPKKGAKLSTYSAWWIKQGIKRALANQSKTIRLPVHVVDKLFRLRQVAVRLQELLGREPTEQELGDELGMAASKVMRLRAASVRPASLDAPLGDDHNGDRIADVVKDENSFTPYEYLEEKTKTNMLHQLLDGLEPREAEILRHRFGLNGSSERTLDEIGRDFGLTRERIRQIQEIALKKLRRQIEKLETVQVAA
;
A
#
# COMPACT_ATOMS: atom_id res chain seq x y z
N MET A 1 32.68 -36.39 25.08
CA MET A 1 33.26 -36.52 23.72
C MET A 1 32.31 -35.85 22.73
N PRO A 2 32.71 -34.79 22.03
CA PRO A 2 31.83 -33.99 21.18
C PRO A 2 31.88 -34.45 19.73
N LEU A 3 30.72 -34.53 19.10
CA LEU A 3 30.57 -34.71 17.66
C LEU A 3 30.83 -33.37 16.94
N LYS A 4 32.08 -33.12 16.57
CA LYS A 4 32.48 -32.15 15.54
C LYS A 4 32.71 -32.91 14.25
N ALA A 5 31.74 -32.99 13.37
CA ALA A 5 31.94 -33.34 11.97
C ALA A 5 30.66 -33.07 11.17
N SER A 6 30.49 -31.88 10.60
CA SER A 6 29.68 -31.66 9.37
C SER A 6 29.71 -30.21 8.85
N SER A 7 30.83 -29.51 8.91
CA SER A 7 30.93 -28.19 8.30
C SER A 7 31.95 -28.09 7.14
N ARG A 8 32.22 -29.19 6.43
CA ARG A 8 33.24 -29.20 5.35
C ARG A 8 32.79 -29.81 4.01
N ALA A 9 31.48 -29.92 3.74
CA ALA A 9 30.99 -30.53 2.51
C ALA A 9 30.12 -29.64 1.60
N ILE A 10 30.08 -28.31 1.82
CA ILE A 10 29.25 -27.41 1.02
C ILE A 10 30.07 -26.49 0.08
N ALA A 11 31.38 -26.68 -0.03
CA ALA A 11 32.26 -25.77 -0.77
C ALA A 11 32.76 -26.28 -2.14
N SER A 12 32.05 -27.18 -2.83
CA SER A 12 32.45 -27.57 -4.19
C SER A 12 31.28 -28.11 -5.02
N ARG A 13 30.36 -27.20 -5.41
CA ARG A 13 29.52 -27.43 -6.58
C ARG A 13 29.20 -26.07 -7.20
N SER A 14 30.04 -25.68 -8.15
CA SER A 14 29.78 -24.62 -9.14
C SER A 14 28.76 -25.14 -10.15
N GLU A 15 27.48 -25.09 -9.82
CA GLU A 15 26.39 -25.20 -10.78
C GLU A 15 25.66 -23.88 -10.83
N GLN A 16 25.55 -23.34 -12.01
CA GLN A 16 24.89 -22.07 -12.33
C GLN A 16 23.44 -22.08 -11.84
N PRO A 17 22.97 -21.08 -11.09
CA PRO A 17 21.58 -21.03 -10.67
C PRO A 17 20.72 -20.53 -11.82
N SER A 18 19.91 -21.44 -12.38
CA SER A 18 18.81 -21.15 -13.27
C SER A 18 17.71 -20.37 -12.54
N ASN A 19 17.33 -19.22 -13.09
CA ASN A 19 16.10 -18.45 -12.83
C ASN A 19 15.83 -17.84 -11.43
N ILE A 20 16.80 -17.22 -10.83
CA ILE A 20 16.52 -16.25 -9.76
C ILE A 20 16.09 -14.95 -10.44
N ILE A 21 14.85 -14.49 -10.17
CA ILE A 21 14.36 -13.17 -10.61
C ILE A 21 15.15 -12.11 -9.83
N ASN A 22 16.26 -11.73 -10.38
CA ASN A 22 17.11 -10.66 -9.88
C ASN A 22 16.53 -9.35 -10.45
N LEU A 23 16.13 -8.39 -9.62
CA LEU A 23 15.78 -7.05 -10.14
C LEU A 23 16.98 -6.39 -10.84
N ASP A 24 18.16 -6.89 -10.61
CA ASP A 24 19.37 -6.45 -11.32
C ASP A 24 19.51 -7.13 -12.68
N GLU A 25 18.88 -8.30 -12.91
CA GLU A 25 18.80 -8.98 -14.20
C GLU A 25 17.35 -9.11 -14.65
N PRO A 26 16.89 -8.20 -15.52
CA PRO A 26 15.55 -8.26 -16.10
C PRO A 26 15.39 -9.48 -17.00
N ARG A 27 14.18 -10.06 -17.04
CA ARG A 27 13.83 -11.14 -17.98
C ARG A 27 14.24 -10.76 -19.42
N PRO A 28 14.74 -11.68 -20.24
CA PRO A 28 15.00 -11.40 -21.64
C PRO A 28 13.68 -11.00 -22.32
N ALA A 29 13.66 -9.78 -22.86
CA ALA A 29 12.49 -9.27 -23.57
C ALA A 29 12.34 -10.01 -24.91
N PRO A 30 11.15 -10.49 -25.28
CA PRO A 30 10.91 -11.06 -26.60
C PRO A 30 11.14 -10.00 -27.69
N GLU A 31 11.60 -10.45 -28.86
CA GLU A 31 11.89 -9.58 -30.01
C GLU A 31 10.60 -8.96 -30.58
N LEU A 32 10.36 -7.70 -30.23
CA LEU A 32 9.11 -6.97 -30.53
C LEU A 32 9.07 -6.26 -31.85
N PHE A 33 10.21 -6.07 -32.48
CA PHE A 33 10.31 -5.24 -33.68
C PHE A 33 10.32 -6.04 -34.98
N SER A 34 10.31 -7.39 -34.92
CA SER A 34 10.33 -8.26 -36.08
C SER A 34 8.96 -8.60 -36.68
N GLY A 35 7.86 -8.15 -36.09
CA GLY A 35 6.50 -8.53 -36.46
C GLY A 35 5.51 -7.39 -36.77
N LEU A 36 5.95 -6.15 -36.95
CA LEU A 36 5.08 -4.98 -37.11
C LEU A 36 4.54 -4.73 -38.53
N GLU A 37 4.75 -5.67 -39.46
CA GLU A 37 4.21 -5.60 -40.83
C GLU A 37 3.02 -6.55 -41.04
N SER A 38 1.95 -6.43 -40.28
CA SER A 38 0.70 -7.08 -40.64
C SER A 38 -0.51 -6.23 -40.28
N ASN A 39 -1.30 -5.91 -41.31
CA ASN A 39 -2.62 -5.32 -41.32
C ASN A 39 -3.53 -5.99 -40.27
N ARG A 40 -3.72 -5.37 -39.11
CA ARG A 40 -4.85 -5.65 -38.21
C ARG A 40 -5.79 -4.45 -38.26
N GLU A 41 -7.04 -4.72 -38.63
CA GLU A 41 -8.14 -3.76 -38.57
C GLU A 41 -8.30 -3.21 -37.15
N TRP A 42 -8.45 -1.92 -37.07
CA TRP A 42 -8.46 -1.14 -35.82
C TRP A 42 -9.83 -1.19 -35.16
N THR A 43 -9.91 -1.66 -33.93
CA THR A 43 -11.03 -1.39 -33.03
C THR A 43 -10.73 -0.18 -32.15
N PRO A 44 -11.64 0.82 -32.04
CA PRO A 44 -11.31 2.16 -31.55
C PRO A 44 -11.03 2.34 -30.06
N TYR A 45 -11.09 1.31 -29.22
CA TYR A 45 -11.11 1.50 -27.76
C TYR A 45 -10.30 0.52 -26.89
N ASP A 46 -9.32 -0.18 -27.44
CA ASP A 46 -8.43 -1.01 -26.62
C ASP A 46 -7.26 -0.18 -26.07
N GLY A 47 -6.93 -0.36 -24.77
CA GLY A 47 -5.72 0.23 -24.15
C GLY A 47 -4.41 -0.16 -24.89
N ASN A 48 -4.45 -1.25 -25.66
CA ASN A 48 -3.41 -1.63 -26.62
C ASN A 48 -3.24 -0.62 -27.76
N THR A 49 -4.24 0.15 -28.12
CA THR A 49 -4.19 1.12 -29.24
C THR A 49 -3.20 2.25 -28.96
N ALA A 50 -3.21 2.81 -27.75
CA ALA A 50 -2.29 3.87 -27.36
C ALA A 50 -0.84 3.37 -27.34
N PHE A 51 -0.60 2.18 -26.84
CA PHE A 51 0.72 1.55 -26.85
C PHE A 51 1.22 1.28 -28.28
N LEU A 52 0.37 0.74 -29.16
CA LEU A 52 0.71 0.47 -30.56
C LEU A 52 1.04 1.76 -31.32
N LEU A 53 0.29 2.84 -31.10
CA LEU A 53 0.58 4.17 -31.66
C LEU A 53 1.95 4.66 -31.22
N TYR A 54 2.23 4.60 -29.93
CA TYR A 54 3.50 4.99 -29.36
C TYR A 54 4.68 4.20 -29.97
N ILE A 55 4.57 2.87 -30.05
CA ILE A 55 5.59 2.01 -30.67
C ILE A 55 5.81 2.35 -32.14
N ARG A 56 4.73 2.63 -32.88
CA ARG A 56 4.80 3.04 -34.29
C ARG A 56 5.56 4.35 -34.46
N GLU A 57 5.25 5.35 -33.64
CA GLU A 57 5.95 6.65 -33.68
C GLU A 57 7.44 6.50 -33.33
N VAL A 58 7.73 5.74 -32.27
CA VAL A 58 9.12 5.46 -31.85
C VAL A 58 9.88 4.68 -32.93
N GLY A 59 9.21 3.78 -33.64
CA GLY A 59 9.79 2.98 -34.73
C GLY A 59 10.23 3.82 -35.96
N GLN A 60 9.60 4.98 -36.21
CA GLN A 60 9.92 5.85 -37.34
C GLN A 60 11.26 6.56 -37.17
N THR A 61 11.77 6.67 -35.97
CA THR A 61 13.02 7.37 -35.69
C THR A 61 14.22 6.45 -35.98
N LYS A 62 15.16 6.91 -36.82
CA LYS A 62 16.39 6.18 -37.13
C LYS A 62 17.30 6.05 -35.90
N LEU A 63 17.95 4.89 -35.76
CA LEU A 63 18.98 4.68 -34.75
C LEU A 63 20.20 5.54 -35.05
N LEU A 64 20.85 6.06 -34.01
CA LEU A 64 22.06 6.87 -34.13
C LEU A 64 23.31 5.98 -34.16
N THR A 65 24.27 6.39 -34.96
CA THR A 65 25.62 5.81 -34.93
C THR A 65 26.43 6.38 -33.75
N PRO A 66 27.46 5.67 -33.23
CA PRO A 66 28.29 6.18 -32.15
C PRO A 66 28.91 7.56 -32.39
N GLU A 67 29.22 7.86 -33.65
CA GLU A 67 29.76 9.17 -34.07
C GLU A 67 28.69 10.27 -33.97
N GLU A 68 27.47 9.98 -34.41
CA GLU A 68 26.32 10.88 -34.28
C GLU A 68 25.94 11.11 -32.82
N GLU A 69 25.98 10.08 -32.00
CA GLU A 69 25.77 10.20 -30.54
C GLU A 69 26.78 11.18 -29.93
N ALA A 70 28.07 11.08 -30.31
CA ALA A 70 29.10 11.94 -29.78
C ALA A 70 28.91 13.40 -30.22
N LYS A 71 28.55 13.63 -31.51
CA LYS A 71 28.27 14.96 -32.05
C LYS A 71 27.05 15.60 -31.40
N LEU A 72 25.95 14.84 -31.25
CA LEU A 72 24.74 15.32 -30.59
C LEU A 72 24.98 15.60 -29.10
N ALA A 73 25.70 14.74 -28.39
CA ALA A 73 26.06 14.96 -27.00
C ALA A 73 26.86 16.25 -26.77
N ALA A 74 27.76 16.58 -27.69
CA ALA A 74 28.49 17.83 -27.62
C ALA A 74 27.59 19.07 -27.80
N ARG A 75 26.56 18.98 -28.66
CA ARG A 75 25.54 20.02 -28.84
C ARG A 75 24.60 20.14 -27.64
N VAL A 76 24.16 19.02 -27.09
CA VAL A 76 23.30 18.97 -25.87
C VAL A 76 23.99 19.69 -24.70
N ARG A 77 25.30 19.49 -24.52
CA ARG A 77 26.08 20.20 -23.50
C ARG A 77 26.14 21.71 -23.69
N LYS A 78 26.02 22.18 -24.94
CA LYS A 78 25.93 23.61 -25.28
C LYS A 78 24.51 24.18 -25.11
N GLY A 79 23.55 23.37 -24.68
CA GLY A 79 22.16 23.77 -24.44
C GLY A 79 21.24 23.66 -25.66
N ASP A 80 21.64 22.95 -26.72
CA ASP A 80 20.81 22.78 -27.92
C ASP A 80 19.62 21.83 -27.65
N LYS A 81 18.43 22.42 -27.59
CA LYS A 81 17.16 21.69 -27.32
C LYS A 81 16.82 20.69 -28.44
N LYS A 82 17.07 21.06 -29.71
CA LYS A 82 16.78 20.17 -30.86
C LYS A 82 17.66 18.92 -30.84
N ALA A 83 18.97 19.10 -30.57
CA ALA A 83 19.89 17.97 -30.42
C ALA A 83 19.48 17.04 -29.25
N ARG A 84 19.01 17.63 -28.13
CA ARG A 84 18.48 16.87 -26.98
C ARG A 84 17.25 16.03 -27.35
N GLU A 85 16.28 16.64 -28.03
CA GLU A 85 15.09 15.92 -28.49
C GLU A 85 15.42 14.77 -29.43
N GLN A 86 16.29 15.01 -30.41
CA GLN A 86 16.73 14.02 -31.38
C GLN A 86 17.40 12.83 -30.68
N MET A 87 18.28 13.10 -29.72
CA MET A 87 18.97 12.08 -28.94
C MET A 87 18.04 11.26 -28.07
N ILE A 88 17.03 11.89 -27.48
CA ILE A 88 15.97 11.20 -26.67
C ILE A 88 15.14 10.33 -27.61
N LYS A 89 14.56 10.88 -28.69
CA LYS A 89 13.66 10.15 -29.60
C LYS A 89 14.32 8.89 -30.17
N ALA A 90 15.60 8.98 -30.55
CA ALA A 90 16.35 7.85 -31.12
C ALA A 90 16.56 6.69 -30.10
N ASN A 91 16.48 6.97 -28.80
CA ASN A 91 16.73 6.00 -27.74
C ASN A 91 15.47 5.54 -26.99
N LEU A 92 14.26 5.97 -27.38
CA LEU A 92 13.01 5.52 -26.75
C LEU A 92 12.79 4.00 -26.88
N ARG A 93 13.26 3.39 -27.98
CA ARG A 93 13.21 1.92 -28.17
C ARG A 93 13.93 1.15 -27.05
N LEU A 94 15.04 1.70 -26.55
CA LEU A 94 15.78 1.12 -25.43
C LEU A 94 14.96 1.17 -24.13
N VAL A 95 14.21 2.27 -23.90
CA VAL A 95 13.33 2.38 -22.73
C VAL A 95 12.25 1.31 -22.76
N VAL A 96 11.57 1.12 -23.91
CA VAL A 96 10.54 0.09 -24.08
C VAL A 96 11.11 -1.31 -23.80
N LYS A 97 12.30 -1.61 -24.33
CA LYS A 97 12.97 -2.91 -24.10
C LYS A 97 13.22 -3.14 -22.61
N ILE A 98 13.69 -2.14 -21.88
CA ILE A 98 13.97 -2.25 -20.45
C ILE A 98 12.67 -2.28 -19.65
N ALA A 99 11.68 -1.43 -19.94
CA ALA A 99 10.42 -1.37 -19.21
C ALA A 99 9.64 -2.71 -19.22
N ARG A 100 9.66 -3.42 -20.36
CA ARG A 100 9.05 -4.76 -20.46
C ARG A 100 9.59 -5.79 -19.46
N SER A 101 10.86 -5.72 -19.12
CA SER A 101 11.40 -6.64 -18.11
C SER A 101 10.91 -6.38 -16.71
N TYR A 102 10.18 -5.27 -16.49
CA TYR A 102 9.54 -4.90 -15.24
C TYR A 102 8.00 -4.94 -15.31
N GLU A 103 7.43 -5.47 -16.40
CA GLU A 103 6.02 -5.80 -16.50
C GLU A 103 5.65 -6.78 -15.38
N ASP A 104 4.42 -6.74 -14.86
CA ASP A 104 3.93 -7.57 -13.75
C ASP A 104 4.42 -7.20 -12.32
N TYR A 105 5.23 -6.18 -12.17
CA TYR A 105 5.65 -5.72 -10.84
C TYR A 105 4.66 -4.78 -10.14
N GLY A 106 3.45 -4.61 -10.70
CA GLY A 106 2.36 -3.84 -10.08
C GLY A 106 2.20 -2.41 -10.60
N MET A 107 2.79 -2.11 -11.78
CA MET A 107 2.54 -0.89 -12.54
C MET A 107 2.23 -1.24 -14.00
N PRO A 108 1.31 -0.50 -14.66
CA PRO A 108 1.05 -0.64 -16.10
C PRO A 108 2.30 -0.37 -16.93
N LEU A 109 2.45 -1.09 -18.06
CA LEU A 109 3.63 -0.94 -18.93
C LEU A 109 3.84 0.49 -19.43
N LEU A 110 2.78 1.21 -19.77
CA LEU A 110 2.87 2.60 -20.22
C LEU A 110 3.44 3.53 -19.15
N ASP A 111 3.08 3.31 -17.89
CA ASP A 111 3.61 4.09 -16.78
C ASP A 111 5.09 3.78 -16.51
N LEU A 112 5.47 2.49 -16.63
CA LEU A 112 6.88 2.08 -16.58
C LEU A 112 7.72 2.72 -17.69
N ILE A 113 7.17 2.83 -18.91
CA ILE A 113 7.81 3.52 -20.03
C ILE A 113 7.97 5.01 -19.72
N ASN A 114 6.95 5.66 -19.19
CA ASN A 114 7.00 7.09 -18.85
C ASN A 114 8.08 7.38 -17.80
N GLU A 115 8.13 6.58 -16.73
CA GLU A 115 9.18 6.71 -15.71
C GLU A 115 10.57 6.38 -16.25
N GLY A 116 10.66 5.39 -17.15
CA GLY A 116 11.87 5.09 -17.89
C GLY A 116 12.33 6.24 -18.80
N ASN A 117 11.40 6.92 -19.48
CA ASN A 117 11.67 8.10 -20.30
C ASN A 117 12.24 9.26 -19.45
N ILE A 118 11.73 9.47 -18.24
CA ILE A 118 12.30 10.44 -17.29
C ILE A 118 13.75 10.07 -16.94
N GLY A 119 14.01 8.77 -16.75
CA GLY A 119 15.38 8.26 -16.56
C GLY A 119 16.28 8.53 -17.76
N LEU A 120 15.80 8.27 -19.00
CA LEU A 120 16.52 8.53 -20.23
C LEU A 120 16.86 10.02 -20.41
N ILE A 121 15.91 10.91 -20.13
CA ILE A 121 16.10 12.35 -20.18
C ILE A 121 17.28 12.79 -19.30
N LYS A 122 17.31 12.32 -18.05
CA LYS A 122 18.41 12.58 -17.10
C LYS A 122 19.74 12.01 -17.60
N ALA A 123 19.71 10.83 -18.23
CA ALA A 123 20.90 10.23 -18.81
C ALA A 123 21.47 11.07 -19.96
N VAL A 124 20.63 11.52 -20.90
CA VAL A 124 21.05 12.34 -22.05
C VAL A 124 21.69 13.66 -21.60
N GLU A 125 21.12 14.31 -20.59
CA GLU A 125 21.67 15.58 -20.05
C GLU A 125 23.03 15.41 -19.39
N ARG A 126 23.30 14.26 -18.78
CA ARG A 126 24.54 13.99 -18.03
C ARG A 126 25.57 13.18 -18.81
N PHE A 127 25.23 12.73 -20.00
CA PHE A 127 26.10 11.88 -20.80
C PHE A 127 27.39 12.59 -21.26
N ASN A 128 28.53 11.88 -21.12
CA ASN A 128 29.83 12.35 -21.54
C ASN A 128 30.52 11.35 -22.47
N PRO A 129 30.55 11.60 -23.80
CA PRO A 129 31.16 10.68 -24.75
C PRO A 129 32.67 10.52 -24.56
N LYS A 130 33.36 11.51 -23.93
CA LYS A 130 34.80 11.42 -23.65
C LYS A 130 35.20 10.28 -22.72
N LYS A 131 34.25 9.69 -21.97
CA LYS A 131 34.49 8.53 -21.08
C LYS A 131 34.53 7.20 -21.83
N GLY A 132 34.38 7.15 -23.15
CA GLY A 132 34.48 5.93 -23.96
C GLY A 132 33.29 4.97 -23.86
N ALA A 133 32.27 5.23 -23.02
CA ALA A 133 31.08 4.40 -22.90
C ALA A 133 30.04 4.78 -23.97
N LYS A 134 29.31 3.77 -24.47
CA LYS A 134 28.14 3.99 -25.34
C LYS A 134 26.98 4.60 -24.53
N LEU A 135 26.16 5.45 -25.19
CA LEU A 135 24.99 6.02 -24.53
C LEU A 135 24.05 4.96 -24.00
N SER A 136 23.82 3.88 -24.74
CA SER A 136 22.94 2.78 -24.34
C SER A 136 23.35 2.15 -23.00
N THR A 137 24.64 1.94 -22.77
CA THR A 137 25.17 1.38 -21.52
C THR A 137 24.95 2.35 -20.34
N TYR A 138 25.22 3.64 -20.57
CA TYR A 138 25.05 4.66 -19.53
C TYR A 138 23.57 4.93 -19.22
N SER A 139 22.71 5.05 -20.25
CA SER A 139 21.29 5.33 -20.07
C SER A 139 20.52 4.16 -19.47
N ALA A 140 20.92 2.90 -19.76
CA ALA A 140 20.29 1.73 -19.18
C ALA A 140 20.26 1.76 -17.62
N TRP A 141 21.34 2.24 -17.00
CA TRP A 141 21.37 2.39 -15.54
C TRP A 141 20.36 3.44 -15.05
N TRP A 142 20.26 4.61 -15.71
CA TRP A 142 19.33 5.66 -15.35
C TRP A 142 17.86 5.26 -15.57
N ILE A 143 17.59 4.56 -16.67
CA ILE A 143 16.25 4.02 -16.99
C ILE A 143 15.83 3.02 -15.93
N LYS A 144 16.68 2.03 -15.62
CA LYS A 144 16.41 1.04 -14.57
C LYS A 144 16.21 1.71 -13.21
N GLN A 145 17.01 2.70 -12.86
CA GLN A 145 16.89 3.45 -11.62
C GLN A 145 15.56 4.22 -11.54
N GLY A 146 15.14 4.86 -12.64
CA GLY A 146 13.84 5.54 -12.73
C GLY A 146 12.70 4.58 -12.48
N ILE A 147 12.67 3.46 -13.21
CA ILE A 147 11.64 2.42 -13.10
C ILE A 147 11.61 1.81 -11.70
N LYS A 148 12.76 1.39 -11.15
CA LYS A 148 12.84 0.82 -9.79
C LYS A 148 12.31 1.79 -8.73
N ARG A 149 12.64 3.07 -8.84
CA ARG A 149 12.17 4.11 -7.91
C ARG A 149 10.67 4.33 -8.03
N ALA A 150 10.13 4.34 -9.25
CA ALA A 150 8.69 4.44 -9.49
C ALA A 150 7.94 3.24 -8.91
N LEU A 151 8.41 2.02 -9.18
CA LEU A 151 7.85 0.80 -8.59
C LEU A 151 7.86 0.84 -7.06
N ALA A 152 8.94 1.27 -6.43
CA ALA A 152 9.01 1.38 -4.97
C ALA A 152 8.00 2.39 -4.39
N ASN A 153 7.67 3.44 -5.17
CA ASN A 153 6.80 4.52 -4.70
C ASN A 153 5.31 4.33 -5.04
N GLN A 154 4.99 3.68 -6.16
CA GLN A 154 3.66 3.72 -6.78
C GLN A 154 3.03 2.34 -7.01
N SER A 155 3.80 1.23 -6.91
CA SER A 155 3.30 -0.11 -7.23
C SER A 155 2.28 -0.67 -6.25
N LYS A 156 2.11 -0.04 -5.08
CA LYS A 156 1.21 -0.51 -4.03
C LYS A 156 0.17 0.55 -3.68
N THR A 157 -1.08 0.12 -3.49
CA THR A 157 -2.20 0.96 -3.03
C THR A 157 -1.87 1.63 -1.70
N ILE A 158 -1.34 0.86 -0.74
CA ILE A 158 -0.82 1.40 0.52
C ILE A 158 0.68 1.56 0.35
N ARG A 159 1.12 2.82 0.21
CA ARG A 159 2.52 3.16 -0.01
C ARG A 159 3.41 2.69 1.14
N LEU A 160 4.46 1.98 0.80
CA LEU A 160 5.51 1.58 1.75
C LEU A 160 6.78 2.43 1.57
N PRO A 161 7.53 2.71 2.64
CA PRO A 161 8.85 3.33 2.53
C PRO A 161 9.83 2.45 1.70
N VAL A 162 10.71 3.09 0.92
CA VAL A 162 11.63 2.39 0.00
C VAL A 162 12.48 1.33 0.72
N HIS A 163 12.98 1.64 1.92
CA HIS A 163 13.77 0.69 2.69
C HIS A 163 12.99 -0.57 3.15
N VAL A 164 11.66 -0.48 3.24
CA VAL A 164 10.80 -1.65 3.53
C VAL A 164 10.61 -2.46 2.25
N VAL A 165 10.39 -1.81 1.11
CA VAL A 165 10.30 -2.45 -0.20
C VAL A 165 11.57 -3.23 -0.52
N ASP A 166 12.76 -2.65 -0.27
CA ASP A 166 14.04 -3.33 -0.47
C ASP A 166 14.18 -4.58 0.43
N LYS A 167 13.73 -4.49 1.68
CA LYS A 167 13.72 -5.65 2.59
C LYS A 167 12.75 -6.74 2.14
N LEU A 168 11.56 -6.37 1.69
CA LEU A 168 10.59 -7.30 1.13
C LEU A 168 11.11 -8.01 -0.11
N PHE A 169 11.86 -7.27 -0.92
CA PHE A 169 12.48 -7.83 -2.11
C PHE A 169 13.53 -8.87 -1.76
N ARG A 170 14.45 -8.56 -0.83
CA ARG A 170 15.45 -9.52 -0.33
C ARG A 170 14.78 -10.74 0.32
N LEU A 171 13.72 -10.51 1.11
CA LEU A 171 12.93 -11.59 1.71
C LEU A 171 12.40 -12.58 0.66
N ARG A 172 11.84 -12.04 -0.45
CA ARG A 172 11.36 -12.87 -1.56
C ARG A 172 12.48 -13.68 -2.22
N GLN A 173 13.62 -13.06 -2.49
CA GLN A 173 14.75 -13.74 -3.11
C GLN A 173 15.24 -14.90 -2.23
N VAL A 174 15.37 -14.65 -0.93
CA VAL A 174 15.80 -15.68 0.02
C VAL A 174 14.74 -16.76 0.16
N ALA A 175 13.45 -16.41 0.17
CA ALA A 175 12.36 -17.39 0.25
C ALA A 175 12.35 -18.34 -0.94
N VAL A 176 12.49 -17.83 -2.17
CA VAL A 176 12.57 -18.67 -3.38
C VAL A 176 13.78 -19.58 -3.33
N ARG A 177 14.95 -19.05 -2.99
CA ARG A 177 16.18 -19.83 -2.88
C ARG A 177 16.09 -20.94 -1.82
N LEU A 178 15.54 -20.64 -0.65
CA LEU A 178 15.36 -21.64 0.41
C LEU A 178 14.31 -22.69 0.03
N GLN A 179 13.24 -22.27 -0.67
CA GLN A 179 12.22 -23.20 -1.18
C GLN A 179 12.81 -24.21 -2.18
N GLU A 180 13.70 -23.77 -3.07
CA GLU A 180 14.41 -24.64 -4.00
C GLU A 180 15.34 -25.63 -3.27
N LEU A 181 16.01 -25.16 -2.19
CA LEU A 181 16.93 -26.01 -1.41
C LEU A 181 16.21 -27.00 -0.49
N LEU A 182 15.10 -26.59 0.12
CA LEU A 182 14.37 -27.39 1.11
C LEU A 182 13.26 -28.24 0.49
N GLY A 183 12.82 -27.96 -0.74
CA GLY A 183 11.68 -28.62 -1.39
C GLY A 183 10.32 -28.30 -0.74
N ARG A 184 10.27 -27.33 0.20
CA ARG A 184 9.07 -26.86 0.90
C ARG A 184 9.15 -25.34 1.14
N GLU A 185 8.04 -24.74 1.51
CA GLU A 185 8.06 -23.33 1.95
C GLU A 185 8.92 -23.15 3.22
N PRO A 186 9.83 -22.16 3.22
CA PRO A 186 10.66 -21.87 4.38
C PRO A 186 9.84 -21.24 5.52
N THR A 187 10.17 -21.61 6.74
CA THR A 187 9.59 -21.04 7.96
C THR A 187 10.12 -19.61 8.19
N GLU A 188 9.41 -18.84 9.01
CA GLU A 188 9.81 -17.46 9.35
C GLU A 188 11.13 -17.41 10.15
N GLN A 189 11.45 -18.47 10.87
CA GLN A 189 12.72 -18.62 11.57
C GLN A 189 13.87 -18.83 10.60
N GLU A 190 13.72 -19.77 9.65
CA GLU A 190 14.73 -20.05 8.61
C GLU A 190 15.00 -18.81 7.74
N LEU A 191 13.95 -18.07 7.39
CA LEU A 191 14.08 -16.80 6.68
C LEU A 191 14.78 -15.73 7.53
N GLY A 192 14.48 -15.71 8.82
CA GLY A 192 15.09 -14.78 9.77
C GLY A 192 16.58 -15.05 9.94
N ASP A 193 16.96 -16.29 10.08
CA ASP A 193 18.34 -16.72 10.26
C ASP A 193 19.20 -16.39 9.02
N GLU A 194 18.70 -16.64 7.81
CA GLU A 194 19.39 -16.31 6.56
C GLU A 194 19.52 -14.79 6.33
N LEU A 195 18.51 -14.01 6.75
CA LEU A 195 18.50 -12.54 6.60
C LEU A 195 19.13 -11.79 7.78
N GLY A 196 19.52 -12.47 8.86
CA GLY A 196 20.00 -11.85 10.09
C GLY A 196 18.93 -11.00 10.80
N MET A 197 17.66 -11.44 10.76
CA MET A 197 16.53 -10.72 11.36
C MET A 197 15.71 -11.64 12.27
N ALA A 198 15.11 -11.07 13.33
CA ALA A 198 14.18 -11.80 14.18
C ALA A 198 12.94 -12.27 13.40
N ALA A 199 12.44 -13.49 13.68
CA ALA A 199 11.24 -14.06 13.04
C ALA A 199 10.01 -13.14 13.14
N SER A 200 9.82 -12.45 14.27
CA SER A 200 8.74 -11.47 14.45
C SER A 200 8.80 -10.31 13.44
N LYS A 201 10.00 -9.91 13.02
CA LYS A 201 10.20 -8.87 12.01
C LYS A 201 9.90 -9.39 10.60
N VAL A 202 10.24 -10.64 10.31
CA VAL A 202 9.89 -11.32 9.06
C VAL A 202 8.37 -11.42 8.92
N MET A 203 7.66 -11.84 9.99
CA MET A 203 6.20 -11.90 10.03
C MET A 203 5.55 -10.52 9.73
N ARG A 204 6.03 -9.44 10.38
CA ARG A 204 5.55 -8.08 10.11
C ARG A 204 5.80 -7.64 8.66
N LEU A 205 6.94 -7.99 8.08
CA LEU A 205 7.24 -7.70 6.67
C LEU A 205 6.30 -8.47 5.73
N ARG A 206 6.03 -9.76 6.01
CA ARG A 206 5.06 -10.55 5.25
C ARG A 206 3.66 -9.94 5.32
N ALA A 207 3.18 -9.59 6.51
CA ALA A 207 1.89 -8.91 6.68
C ALA A 207 1.81 -7.59 5.88
N ALA A 208 2.88 -6.77 5.90
CA ALA A 208 2.95 -5.54 5.11
C ALA A 208 3.03 -5.79 3.58
N SER A 209 3.37 -7.01 3.14
CA SER A 209 3.47 -7.35 1.71
C SER A 209 2.12 -7.69 1.07
N VAL A 210 1.09 -7.99 1.85
CA VAL A 210 -0.24 -8.37 1.36
C VAL A 210 -0.81 -7.24 0.49
N ARG A 211 -1.37 -7.62 -0.66
CA ARG A 211 -2.08 -6.68 -1.55
C ARG A 211 -3.54 -6.63 -1.12
N PRO A 212 -4.14 -5.43 -0.99
CA PRO A 212 -5.57 -5.31 -0.77
C PRO A 212 -6.34 -5.93 -1.93
N ALA A 213 -7.42 -6.63 -1.64
CA ALA A 213 -8.37 -7.07 -2.64
C ALA A 213 -9.30 -5.91 -3.02
N SER A 214 -9.82 -5.91 -4.25
CA SER A 214 -10.84 -4.95 -4.66
C SER A 214 -12.17 -5.31 -4.02
N LEU A 215 -12.85 -4.33 -3.44
CA LEU A 215 -14.21 -4.50 -2.93
C LEU A 215 -15.23 -4.74 -4.06
N ASP A 216 -14.94 -4.26 -5.27
CA ASP A 216 -15.78 -4.47 -6.47
C ASP A 216 -15.51 -5.82 -7.14
N ALA A 217 -14.59 -6.62 -6.64
CA ALA A 217 -14.35 -7.95 -7.21
C ALA A 217 -15.59 -8.84 -7.02
N PRO A 218 -16.00 -9.61 -8.06
CA PRO A 218 -17.13 -10.54 -7.96
C PRO A 218 -16.82 -11.66 -6.98
N LEU A 219 -17.81 -12.10 -6.24
CA LEU A 219 -17.72 -13.24 -5.33
C LEU A 219 -18.11 -14.50 -6.10
N GLY A 220 -17.13 -15.25 -6.61
CA GLY A 220 -17.33 -16.46 -7.40
C GLY A 220 -17.20 -16.24 -8.91
N ASP A 221 -17.50 -17.31 -9.69
CA ASP A 221 -17.33 -17.32 -11.16
C ASP A 221 -18.51 -16.70 -11.94
N ASP A 222 -19.62 -16.40 -11.25
CA ASP A 222 -20.79 -15.80 -11.89
C ASP A 222 -20.62 -14.28 -12.05
N HIS A 223 -20.55 -13.82 -13.30
CA HIS A 223 -20.42 -12.40 -13.65
C HIS A 223 -21.60 -11.51 -13.21
N ASN A 224 -22.70 -12.08 -12.72
CA ASN A 224 -23.87 -11.39 -12.16
C ASN A 224 -24.00 -11.59 -10.64
N GLY A 225 -22.96 -12.11 -9.98
CA GLY A 225 -22.96 -12.39 -8.56
C GLY A 225 -22.69 -11.16 -7.70
N ASP A 226 -22.88 -11.35 -6.41
CA ASP A 226 -22.60 -10.36 -5.36
C ASP A 226 -21.11 -9.94 -5.39
N ARG A 227 -20.84 -8.69 -5.02
CA ARG A 227 -19.48 -8.18 -4.87
C ARG A 227 -18.99 -8.43 -3.47
N ILE A 228 -17.67 -8.44 -3.28
CA ILE A 228 -17.08 -8.53 -1.93
C ILE A 228 -17.62 -7.41 -1.01
N ALA A 229 -17.87 -6.21 -1.56
CA ALA A 229 -18.45 -5.09 -0.82
C ALA A 229 -19.82 -5.40 -0.21
N ASP A 230 -20.63 -6.22 -0.86
CA ASP A 230 -22.00 -6.54 -0.41
C ASP A 230 -22.02 -7.51 0.77
N VAL A 231 -20.92 -8.25 0.99
CA VAL A 231 -20.74 -9.22 2.08
C VAL A 231 -20.02 -8.63 3.29
N VAL A 232 -19.25 -7.56 3.10
CA VAL A 232 -18.50 -6.92 4.18
C VAL A 232 -19.45 -6.18 5.11
N LYS A 233 -19.55 -6.65 6.36
CA LYS A 233 -20.38 -6.02 7.41
C LYS A 233 -19.78 -4.66 7.82
N ASP A 234 -20.63 -3.64 7.94
CA ASP A 234 -20.28 -2.38 8.59
C ASP A 234 -20.34 -2.57 10.12
N GLU A 235 -19.17 -2.61 10.75
CA GLU A 235 -19.04 -2.79 12.21
C GLU A 235 -19.47 -1.54 13.01
N ASN A 236 -19.54 -0.37 12.36
CA ASN A 236 -19.94 0.88 13.01
C ASN A 236 -21.45 1.16 12.90
N SER A 237 -22.17 0.39 12.10
CA SER A 237 -23.61 0.52 11.95
C SER A 237 -24.35 -0.23 13.06
N PHE A 238 -25.16 0.50 13.81
CA PHE A 238 -26.03 -0.11 14.83
C PHE A 238 -27.08 -1.00 14.17
N THR A 239 -27.25 -2.20 14.71
CA THR A 239 -28.37 -3.04 14.32
C THR A 239 -29.70 -2.41 14.78
N PRO A 240 -30.84 -2.69 14.12
CA PRO A 240 -32.16 -2.22 14.58
C PRO A 240 -32.46 -2.59 16.03
N TYR A 241 -31.95 -3.73 16.48
CA TYR A 241 -32.08 -4.18 17.87
C TYR A 241 -31.27 -3.30 18.83
N GLU A 242 -29.99 -3.01 18.53
CA GLU A 242 -29.15 -2.13 19.34
C GLU A 242 -29.70 -0.71 19.42
N TYR A 243 -30.22 -0.20 18.29
CA TYR A 243 -30.88 1.10 18.26
C TYR A 243 -32.14 1.13 19.17
N LEU A 244 -32.96 0.07 19.15
CA LEU A 244 -34.14 -0.03 19.97
C LEU A 244 -33.75 -0.16 21.47
N GLU A 245 -32.70 -0.93 21.75
CA GLU A 245 -32.15 -1.11 23.09
C GLU A 245 -31.67 0.21 23.68
N GLU A 246 -30.90 0.98 22.92
CA GLU A 246 -30.38 2.29 23.32
C GLU A 246 -31.52 3.28 23.56
N LYS A 247 -32.50 3.35 22.64
CA LYS A 247 -33.70 4.16 22.80
C LYS A 247 -34.48 3.79 24.04
N THR A 248 -34.63 2.50 24.32
CA THR A 248 -35.34 2.00 25.51
C THR A 248 -34.58 2.38 26.78
N LYS A 249 -33.28 2.19 26.83
CA LYS A 249 -32.43 2.64 27.95
C LYS A 249 -32.52 4.15 28.19
N THR A 250 -32.50 4.95 27.12
CA THR A 250 -32.64 6.40 27.22
C THR A 250 -34.00 6.81 27.78
N ASN A 251 -35.07 6.20 27.30
CA ASN A 251 -36.42 6.47 27.80
C ASN A 251 -36.57 6.05 29.28
N MET A 252 -36.03 4.90 29.64
CA MET A 252 -36.01 4.44 31.02
C MET A 252 -35.22 5.39 31.92
N LEU A 253 -34.07 5.89 31.47
CA LEU A 253 -33.28 6.87 32.21
C LEU A 253 -34.07 8.15 32.46
N HIS A 254 -34.77 8.67 31.42
CA HIS A 254 -35.63 9.86 31.60
C HIS A 254 -36.74 9.63 32.61
N GLN A 255 -37.42 8.50 32.56
CA GLN A 255 -38.46 8.14 33.53
C GLN A 255 -37.93 8.03 34.98
N LEU A 256 -36.73 7.47 35.15
CA LEU A 256 -36.09 7.38 36.48
C LEU A 256 -35.66 8.75 37.00
N LEU A 257 -35.19 9.65 36.11
CA LEU A 257 -34.86 11.02 36.49
C LEU A 257 -36.08 11.85 36.88
N ASP A 258 -37.22 11.64 36.22
CA ASP A 258 -38.48 12.31 36.56
C ASP A 258 -39.04 11.86 37.89
N GLY A 259 -38.65 10.71 38.42
CA GLY A 259 -38.96 10.22 39.76
C GLY A 259 -38.08 10.80 40.87
N LEU A 260 -37.12 11.65 40.59
CA LEU A 260 -36.27 12.35 41.57
C LEU A 260 -36.83 13.74 41.90
N GLU A 261 -36.30 14.34 42.97
CA GLU A 261 -36.61 15.73 43.26
C GLU A 261 -36.09 16.66 42.12
N PRO A 262 -36.83 17.73 41.75
CA PRO A 262 -36.44 18.56 40.60
C PRO A 262 -35.02 19.08 40.67
N ARG A 263 -34.53 19.44 41.84
CA ARG A 263 -33.14 19.89 42.05
C ARG A 263 -32.11 18.79 41.84
N GLU A 264 -32.41 17.59 42.30
CA GLU A 264 -31.51 16.42 42.11
C GLU A 264 -31.43 16.03 40.64
N ALA A 265 -32.57 15.97 39.96
CA ALA A 265 -32.63 15.66 38.54
C ALA A 265 -31.87 16.68 37.68
N GLU A 266 -32.02 17.98 37.99
CA GLU A 266 -31.36 19.04 37.23
C GLU A 266 -29.82 19.04 37.39
N ILE A 267 -29.36 18.81 38.64
CA ILE A 267 -27.91 18.64 38.89
C ILE A 267 -27.34 17.44 38.11
N LEU A 268 -28.03 16.30 38.04
CA LEU A 268 -27.60 15.15 37.28
C LEU A 268 -27.61 15.43 35.76
N ARG A 269 -28.69 16.10 35.27
CA ARG A 269 -28.77 16.50 33.84
C ARG A 269 -27.60 17.38 33.44
N HIS A 270 -27.23 18.39 34.24
CA HIS A 270 -26.09 19.25 33.98
C HIS A 270 -24.75 18.52 34.13
N ARG A 271 -24.62 17.63 35.10
CA ARG A 271 -23.37 16.90 35.35
C ARG A 271 -23.01 15.96 34.24
N PHE A 272 -24.01 15.23 33.72
CA PHE A 272 -23.82 14.21 32.70
C PHE A 272 -24.27 14.63 31.28
N GLY A 273 -24.63 15.88 31.08
CA GLY A 273 -25.03 16.39 29.77
C GLY A 273 -26.28 15.75 29.16
N LEU A 274 -27.21 15.24 30.00
CA LEU A 274 -28.35 14.46 29.55
C LEU A 274 -29.41 15.24 28.75
N ASN A 275 -29.33 16.55 28.73
CA ASN A 275 -30.20 17.44 27.94
C ASN A 275 -29.60 17.86 26.61
N GLY A 276 -28.58 17.13 26.09
CA GLY A 276 -27.85 17.50 24.89
C GLY A 276 -26.86 18.66 25.09
N SER A 277 -26.63 19.08 26.33
CA SER A 277 -25.59 20.03 26.71
C SER A 277 -24.28 19.28 27.03
N SER A 278 -23.16 19.98 26.99
CA SER A 278 -21.86 19.43 27.42
C SER A 278 -21.88 19.13 28.93
N GLU A 279 -21.13 18.10 29.35
CA GLU A 279 -20.90 17.79 30.76
C GLU A 279 -20.28 18.99 31.50
N ARG A 280 -20.79 19.28 32.71
CA ARG A 280 -20.32 20.39 33.54
C ARG A 280 -19.59 19.90 34.78
N THR A 281 -18.64 20.68 35.25
CA THR A 281 -17.91 20.40 36.50
C THR A 281 -18.79 20.71 37.73
N LEU A 282 -18.47 20.09 38.87
CA LEU A 282 -19.22 20.32 40.13
C LEU A 282 -19.11 21.81 40.60
N ASP A 283 -18.00 22.48 40.24
CA ASP A 283 -17.80 23.91 40.60
C ASP A 283 -18.66 24.82 39.75
N GLU A 284 -18.82 24.55 38.46
CA GLU A 284 -19.73 25.30 37.57
C GLU A 284 -21.17 25.15 37.98
N ILE A 285 -21.61 23.91 38.24
CA ILE A 285 -22.94 23.63 38.74
C ILE A 285 -23.19 24.31 40.10
N GLY A 286 -22.16 24.30 40.96
CA GLY A 286 -22.23 24.95 42.27
C GLY A 286 -22.47 26.48 42.12
N ARG A 287 -21.85 27.13 41.18
CA ARG A 287 -22.06 28.58 40.89
C ARG A 287 -23.49 28.83 40.40
N ASP A 288 -24.02 28.00 39.51
CA ASP A 288 -25.35 28.14 38.94
C ASP A 288 -26.45 28.00 40.02
N PHE A 289 -26.26 27.06 40.96
CA PHE A 289 -27.22 26.77 42.03
C PHE A 289 -26.95 27.57 43.34
N GLY A 290 -25.90 28.38 43.40
CA GLY A 290 -25.51 29.11 44.60
C GLY A 290 -25.07 28.17 45.77
N LEU A 291 -24.50 27.00 45.47
CA LEU A 291 -24.07 26.01 46.40
C LEU A 291 -22.57 25.71 46.34
N THR A 292 -21.99 25.19 47.41
CA THR A 292 -20.60 24.79 47.43
C THR A 292 -20.40 23.48 46.61
N ARG A 293 -19.24 23.31 46.02
CA ARG A 293 -18.86 22.09 45.30
C ARG A 293 -19.16 20.81 46.09
N GLU A 294 -18.83 20.80 47.38
CA GLU A 294 -19.05 19.62 48.24
C GLU A 294 -20.53 19.36 48.46
N ARG A 295 -21.35 20.40 48.50
CA ARG A 295 -22.80 20.22 48.62
C ARG A 295 -23.40 19.63 47.35
N ILE A 296 -22.95 20.05 46.17
CA ILE A 296 -23.35 19.45 44.89
C ILE A 296 -22.93 17.99 44.83
N ARG A 297 -21.74 17.62 45.31
CA ARG A 297 -21.25 16.25 45.35
C ARG A 297 -22.15 15.38 46.26
N GLN A 298 -22.54 15.89 47.43
CA GLN A 298 -23.44 15.17 48.33
C GLN A 298 -24.83 14.95 47.73
N ILE A 299 -25.39 15.96 47.04
CA ILE A 299 -26.67 15.85 46.33
C ILE A 299 -26.58 14.81 45.23
N GLN A 300 -25.54 14.86 44.42
CA GLN A 300 -25.27 13.89 43.37
C GLN A 300 -25.22 12.43 43.94
N GLU A 301 -24.51 12.24 45.05
CA GLU A 301 -24.38 10.91 45.67
C GLU A 301 -25.71 10.38 46.22
N ILE A 302 -26.54 11.26 46.82
CA ILE A 302 -27.87 10.93 47.29
C ILE A 302 -28.78 10.57 46.09
N ALA A 303 -28.75 11.36 45.03
CA ALA A 303 -29.55 11.12 43.83
C ALA A 303 -29.16 9.79 43.14
N LEU A 304 -27.89 9.50 43.00
CA LEU A 304 -27.42 8.23 42.46
C LEU A 304 -27.82 7.02 43.33
N LYS A 305 -27.81 7.15 44.66
CA LYS A 305 -28.31 6.10 45.58
C LYS A 305 -29.81 5.87 45.42
N LYS A 306 -30.59 6.94 45.22
CA LYS A 306 -32.04 6.82 44.95
C LYS A 306 -32.29 6.10 43.61
N LEU A 307 -31.58 6.49 42.53
CA LEU A 307 -31.68 5.83 41.25
C LEU A 307 -31.33 4.34 41.30
N ARG A 308 -30.24 3.96 41.98
CA ARG A 308 -29.88 2.56 42.15
C ARG A 308 -31.00 1.74 42.80
N ARG A 309 -31.60 2.26 43.86
CA ARG A 309 -32.73 1.60 44.54
C ARG A 309 -33.98 1.46 43.65
N GLN A 310 -34.20 2.44 42.74
CA GLN A 310 -35.30 2.36 41.78
C GLN A 310 -35.04 1.27 40.74
N ILE A 311 -33.81 1.17 40.23
CA ILE A 311 -33.41 0.14 39.27
C ILE A 311 -33.52 -1.26 39.90
N GLU A 312 -32.97 -1.46 41.09
CA GLU A 312 -33.10 -2.73 41.85
C GLU A 312 -34.56 -3.19 42.04
N LYS A 313 -35.47 -2.25 42.31
CA LYS A 313 -36.90 -2.53 42.39
C LYS A 313 -37.51 -2.95 41.05
N LEU A 314 -37.10 -2.31 39.95
CA LEU A 314 -37.59 -2.66 38.62
C LEU A 314 -37.07 -4.03 38.17
N GLU A 315 -35.82 -4.36 38.46
CA GLU A 315 -35.22 -5.66 38.14
C GLU A 315 -35.89 -6.79 38.95
N THR A 316 -36.18 -6.56 40.22
CA THR A 316 -36.88 -7.57 41.06
C THR A 316 -38.32 -7.83 40.60
N VAL A 317 -39.00 -6.84 40.05
CA VAL A 317 -40.36 -7.00 39.49
C VAL A 317 -40.32 -7.76 38.15
N GLN A 318 -39.31 -7.52 37.31
CA GLN A 318 -39.16 -8.22 36.02
C GLN A 318 -38.78 -9.70 36.18
N VAL A 319 -38.08 -10.07 37.25
CA VAL A 319 -37.71 -11.48 37.52
C VAL A 319 -38.86 -12.25 38.16
N ALA A 320 -39.84 -11.56 38.72
CA ALA A 320 -41.00 -12.16 39.41
C ALA A 320 -42.26 -12.29 38.51
N ALA A 321 -42.22 -11.76 37.27
CA ALA A 321 -43.29 -11.83 36.27
C ALA A 321 -42.91 -12.82 35.14
#